data_08a4f203257c0482fd2386a18169ca72
#
_entry.id   08a4f203257c0482fd2386a18169ca72
#
_cell.length_a   1.000
_cell.length_b   1.000
_cell.length_c   1.000
_cell.angle_alpha   90.00
_cell.angle_beta   90.00
_cell.angle_gamma   90.00
#
_symmetry.space_group_name_H-M   'P 1'
#
loop_
_entity.id
_entity.type
_entity.pdbx_description
1 polymer ?
#
loop_
_entity_poly.entity_id
_entity_poly.type
_entity_poly.pdbx_seq_one_letter_code
_entity_poly.pdbx_strand_id
1 'polypeptide(L)'
;MIRKEIYVLVIFLVLHQSSEQIHSFDYSSILGNVNIEIDIGTPMRRKYFEADLIHNLTYINNNFYRESYTKINHGRGVCSHEGNNNVSYLLLSDCIKITNQEKDRKDFEHFYFYFFNQTFYQFDSISFGKDISDKRLSIVYQLYENNLIQKKQFSFINDANNQNGHIYLGGLPSHITKGLYSTTMKTESSLPTWAANLNKITFGDNNKEYIPKNKEYVMFYTYSKTYAPSTFFDFLEETLFKEYIDKEQCTRTRYKNKLNIFECDCDILDYLPRVSFVIDNKYFEFDKSLLYFRTLQDKCRLKIEETIYDNENEWRIGFEFLEMYPTIFDYDTKSITIYNKFKYPQNEKKSLVYLYIFFSCVNILMIIILCYYKVKKNY
;
A
#
# COMPACT_ATOMS: atom_id res chain seq x y z
N MET A 1 8.56 -45.80 30.69
CA MET A 1 9.33 -45.61 29.43
C MET A 1 8.56 -44.80 28.40
N ILE A 2 7.25 -44.94 28.29
CA ILE A 2 6.38 -44.26 27.31
C ILE A 2 6.31 -42.71 27.48
N ARG A 3 6.47 -42.17 28.69
CA ARG A 3 6.39 -40.70 28.90
C ARG A 3 7.57 -39.90 28.34
N LYS A 4 8.76 -40.49 28.15
CA LYS A 4 9.92 -39.79 27.60
C LYS A 4 9.84 -39.62 26.05
N GLU A 5 9.24 -40.57 25.37
CA GLU A 5 9.12 -40.52 23.92
C GLU A 5 8.07 -39.50 23.45
N ILE A 6 7.02 -39.28 24.24
CA ILE A 6 5.99 -38.26 23.93
C ILE A 6 6.59 -36.84 24.05
N TYR A 7 7.46 -36.60 25.04
CA TYR A 7 8.12 -35.29 25.18
C TYR A 7 9.11 -34.99 24.04
N VAL A 8 9.81 -35.99 23.52
CA VAL A 8 10.71 -35.85 22.39
C VAL A 8 9.90 -35.58 21.10
N LEU A 9 8.77 -36.25 20.91
CA LEU A 9 7.89 -36.05 19.76
C LEU A 9 7.23 -34.64 19.77
N VAL A 10 6.80 -34.18 20.95
CA VAL A 10 6.23 -32.83 21.12
C VAL A 10 7.30 -31.76 20.92
N ILE A 11 8.52 -31.97 21.40
CA ILE A 11 9.66 -31.05 21.16
C ILE A 11 10.04 -31.04 19.67
N PHE A 12 10.03 -32.18 18.97
CA PHE A 12 10.24 -32.24 17.53
C PHE A 12 9.12 -31.54 16.73
N LEU A 13 7.86 -31.65 17.14
CA LEU A 13 6.72 -30.97 16.52
C LEU A 13 6.72 -29.46 16.80
N VAL A 14 7.25 -29.04 17.97
CA VAL A 14 7.37 -27.60 18.30
C VAL A 14 8.61 -26.97 17.66
N LEU A 15 9.67 -27.74 17.39
CA LEU A 15 10.86 -27.26 16.69
C LEU A 15 10.74 -27.28 15.16
N HIS A 16 9.70 -27.92 14.60
CA HIS A 16 9.27 -27.73 13.22
C HIS A 16 8.30 -26.54 13.14
N GLN A 17 8.60 -25.44 13.80
CA GLN A 17 8.14 -24.15 13.33
C GLN A 17 8.74 -24.00 11.93
N SER A 18 7.91 -24.28 10.92
CA SER A 18 8.23 -24.04 9.53
C SER A 18 8.76 -22.62 9.45
N SER A 19 10.05 -22.47 9.17
CA SER A 19 10.60 -21.17 8.82
C SER A 19 9.67 -20.58 7.77
N GLU A 20 9.05 -19.44 8.05
CA GLU A 20 8.17 -18.78 7.09
C GLU A 20 8.94 -18.66 5.79
N GLN A 21 8.44 -19.34 4.73
CA GLN A 21 9.07 -19.24 3.42
C GLN A 21 8.69 -17.88 2.84
N ILE A 22 9.56 -16.92 3.04
CA ILE A 22 9.43 -15.56 2.53
C ILE A 22 10.51 -15.37 1.47
N HIS A 23 10.11 -14.94 0.30
CA HIS A 23 11.00 -14.55 -0.79
C HIS A 23 10.98 -13.05 -0.95
N SER A 24 11.97 -12.48 -1.62
CA SER A 24 12.02 -11.04 -1.86
C SER A 24 12.55 -10.71 -3.24
N PHE A 25 12.12 -9.56 -3.73
CA PHE A 25 12.74 -8.85 -4.83
C PHE A 25 13.32 -7.54 -4.31
N ASP A 26 14.52 -7.23 -4.75
CA ASP A 26 15.06 -5.89 -4.57
C ASP A 26 14.36 -4.95 -5.56
N TYR A 27 14.01 -3.76 -5.13
CA TYR A 27 13.48 -2.74 -6.02
C TYR A 27 14.28 -1.46 -5.92
N SER A 28 14.22 -0.67 -6.99
CA SER A 28 14.70 0.70 -7.00
C SER A 28 13.60 1.65 -7.46
N SER A 29 13.53 2.83 -6.86
CA SER A 29 12.64 3.91 -7.32
C SER A 29 13.38 4.75 -8.36
N ILE A 30 13.26 4.36 -9.62
CA ILE A 30 13.87 5.08 -10.74
C ILE A 30 12.78 5.90 -11.43
N LEU A 31 13.04 7.20 -11.63
CA LEU A 31 12.09 8.12 -12.29
C LEU A 31 10.69 8.13 -11.66
N GLY A 32 10.61 7.78 -10.38
CA GLY A 32 9.36 7.80 -9.66
C GLY A 32 8.49 6.56 -9.75
N ASN A 33 8.98 5.47 -10.35
CA ASN A 33 8.30 4.19 -10.40
C ASN A 33 9.08 3.15 -9.61
N VAL A 34 8.36 2.21 -8.99
CA VAL A 34 8.98 1.06 -8.32
C VAL A 34 9.35 0.01 -9.37
N ASN A 35 10.64 -0.17 -9.59
CA ASN A 35 11.17 -1.12 -10.56
C ASN A 35 11.82 -2.30 -9.84
N ILE A 36 11.41 -3.50 -10.21
CA ILE A 36 11.94 -4.78 -9.72
C ILE A 36 12.92 -5.33 -10.72
N GLU A 37 14.08 -5.77 -10.25
CA GLU A 37 15.08 -6.42 -11.07
C GLU A 37 14.92 -7.95 -10.98
N ILE A 38 14.68 -8.61 -12.11
CA ILE A 38 14.48 -10.06 -12.19
C ILE A 38 15.32 -10.65 -13.30
N ASP A 39 15.99 -11.76 -13.00
CA ASP A 39 16.65 -12.59 -14.00
C ASP A 39 15.61 -13.58 -14.58
N ILE A 40 15.38 -13.53 -15.90
CA ILE A 40 14.39 -14.35 -16.60
C ILE A 40 14.99 -15.06 -17.82
N GLY A 41 14.49 -16.25 -18.07
CA GLY A 41 14.81 -17.05 -19.26
C GLY A 41 16.09 -17.87 -19.16
N THR A 42 16.39 -18.62 -20.22
CA THR A 42 17.63 -19.38 -20.35
C THR A 42 18.29 -19.09 -21.71
N PRO A 43 19.49 -18.46 -21.77
CA PRO A 43 20.27 -18.00 -20.61
C PRO A 43 19.57 -16.87 -19.82
N MET A 44 19.82 -16.83 -18.52
CA MET A 44 19.23 -15.80 -17.66
C MET A 44 19.61 -14.40 -18.12
N ARG A 45 18.61 -13.56 -18.30
CA ARG A 45 18.76 -12.16 -18.68
C ARG A 45 18.08 -11.27 -17.66
N ARG A 46 18.80 -10.28 -17.18
CA ARG A 46 18.30 -9.29 -16.25
C ARG A 46 17.31 -8.37 -16.93
N LYS A 47 16.14 -8.22 -16.31
CA LYS A 47 15.09 -7.31 -16.75
C LYS A 47 14.56 -6.50 -15.60
N TYR A 48 14.09 -5.29 -15.91
CA TYR A 48 13.41 -4.42 -14.99
C TYR A 48 11.92 -4.45 -15.28
N PHE A 49 11.14 -4.69 -14.24
CA PHE A 49 9.69 -4.74 -14.26
C PHE A 49 9.13 -3.65 -13.36
N GLU A 50 8.13 -2.96 -13.80
CA GLU A 50 7.35 -2.09 -12.94
C GLU A 50 6.46 -2.94 -12.01
N ALA A 51 6.51 -2.67 -10.70
CA ALA A 51 5.57 -3.25 -9.76
C ALA A 51 4.23 -2.52 -9.88
N ASP A 52 3.17 -3.23 -10.23
CA ASP A 52 1.88 -2.63 -10.52
C ASP A 52 0.81 -3.08 -9.53
N LEU A 53 0.32 -2.15 -8.71
CA LEU A 53 -0.76 -2.37 -7.73
C LEU A 53 -2.17 -2.20 -8.32
N ILE A 54 -2.29 -1.71 -9.53
CA ILE A 54 -3.58 -1.37 -10.15
C ILE A 54 -4.01 -2.40 -11.18
N HIS A 55 -3.12 -2.67 -12.13
CA HIS A 55 -3.48 -3.57 -13.21
C HIS A 55 -3.28 -5.04 -12.79
N ASN A 56 -4.13 -5.88 -13.35
CA ASN A 56 -4.20 -7.30 -12.98
C ASN A 56 -3.40 -8.17 -13.96
N LEU A 57 -2.44 -7.60 -14.67
CA LEU A 57 -1.71 -8.28 -15.73
C LEU A 57 -0.20 -8.21 -15.52
N THR A 58 0.43 -9.38 -15.40
CA THR A 58 1.87 -9.49 -15.56
C THR A 58 2.18 -9.65 -17.04
N TYR A 59 3.00 -8.76 -17.60
CA TYR A 59 3.31 -8.79 -19.03
C TYR A 59 4.74 -8.38 -19.33
N ILE A 60 5.22 -8.89 -20.45
CA ILE A 60 6.51 -8.57 -21.04
C ILE A 60 6.28 -8.00 -22.45
N ASN A 61 6.81 -6.83 -22.70
CA ASN A 61 6.88 -6.25 -24.01
C ASN A 61 8.11 -6.76 -24.75
N ASN A 62 7.98 -6.80 -26.00
CA ASN A 62 8.83 -7.20 -27.09
C ASN A 62 10.37 -7.19 -26.98
N ASN A 63 10.94 -7.70 -28.06
CA ASN A 63 12.25 -7.70 -28.75
C ASN A 63 13.41 -8.39 -28.03
N PHE A 64 13.61 -8.23 -26.73
CA PHE A 64 14.76 -8.87 -26.04
C PHE A 64 14.45 -10.26 -25.48
N TYR A 65 13.16 -10.67 -25.49
CA TYR A 65 12.72 -11.91 -24.84
C TYR A 65 12.65 -13.13 -25.79
N ARG A 66 12.86 -12.95 -27.09
CA ARG A 66 12.61 -13.99 -28.13
C ARG A 66 13.49 -15.24 -28.04
N GLU A 67 14.62 -15.19 -27.37
CA GLU A 67 15.70 -16.20 -27.45
C GLU A 67 15.82 -17.08 -26.17
N SER A 68 14.78 -17.19 -25.35
CA SER A 68 14.85 -18.10 -24.21
C SER A 68 14.58 -19.55 -24.62
N TYR A 69 15.44 -20.47 -24.17
CA TYR A 69 15.28 -21.91 -24.44
C TYR A 69 14.27 -22.61 -23.55
N THR A 70 13.94 -22.02 -22.35
CA THR A 70 12.97 -22.57 -21.41
C THR A 70 11.55 -22.02 -21.58
N LYS A 71 11.37 -21.13 -22.55
CA LYS A 71 10.08 -20.54 -22.86
C LYS A 71 9.06 -21.56 -23.37
N ILE A 72 7.90 -21.64 -22.70
CA ILE A 72 6.77 -22.48 -23.10
C ILE A 72 5.62 -21.59 -23.57
N ASN A 73 5.05 -21.92 -24.72
CA ASN A 73 3.88 -21.22 -25.27
C ASN A 73 2.60 -21.97 -24.90
N HIS A 74 1.71 -21.30 -24.16
CA HIS A 74 0.43 -21.86 -23.69
C HIS A 74 -0.76 -21.43 -24.54
N GLY A 75 -0.55 -20.63 -25.58
CA GLY A 75 -1.62 -20.20 -26.50
C GLY A 75 -1.66 -18.70 -26.75
N ARG A 76 -2.64 -18.30 -27.56
CA ARG A 76 -2.90 -16.91 -27.92
C ARG A 76 -4.23 -16.47 -27.36
N GLY A 77 -4.35 -15.19 -27.03
CA GLY A 77 -5.60 -14.57 -26.64
C GLY A 77 -5.66 -13.12 -27.11
N VAL A 78 -6.77 -12.49 -26.78
CA VAL A 78 -7.00 -11.06 -27.06
C VAL A 78 -7.52 -10.43 -25.77
N CYS A 79 -6.90 -9.34 -25.34
CA CYS A 79 -7.43 -8.52 -24.26
C CYS A 79 -7.88 -7.17 -24.78
N SER A 80 -8.90 -6.61 -24.16
CA SER A 80 -9.30 -5.22 -24.41
C SER A 80 -8.32 -4.29 -23.71
N HIS A 81 -7.85 -3.28 -24.43
CA HIS A 81 -7.06 -2.19 -23.89
C HIS A 81 -7.90 -0.92 -23.82
N GLU A 82 -7.51 0.04 -23.00
CA GLU A 82 -8.16 1.35 -22.91
C GLU A 82 -8.41 1.94 -24.30
N GLY A 83 -9.65 2.32 -24.61
CA GLY A 83 -10.03 2.88 -25.89
C GLY A 83 -10.56 1.87 -26.93
N ASN A 84 -11.06 0.70 -26.53
CA ASN A 84 -11.67 -0.33 -27.41
C ASN A 84 -10.72 -1.01 -28.40
N ASN A 85 -9.43 -0.91 -28.23
CA ASN A 85 -8.48 -1.64 -29.08
C ASN A 85 -8.23 -3.04 -28.50
N ASN A 86 -8.56 -4.06 -29.29
CA ASN A 86 -8.23 -5.44 -28.98
C ASN A 86 -6.75 -5.71 -29.25
N VAL A 87 -6.01 -6.10 -28.23
CA VAL A 87 -4.58 -6.40 -28.31
C VAL A 87 -4.38 -7.90 -28.22
N SER A 88 -3.67 -8.48 -29.18
CA SER A 88 -3.31 -9.88 -29.18
C SER A 88 -2.10 -10.14 -28.29
N TYR A 89 -2.17 -11.19 -27.48
CA TYR A 89 -1.07 -11.63 -26.63
C TYR A 89 -0.77 -13.12 -26.81
N LEU A 90 0.42 -13.53 -26.39
CA LEU A 90 0.76 -14.93 -26.13
C LEU A 90 0.84 -15.12 -24.62
N LEU A 91 0.18 -16.17 -24.09
CA LEU A 91 0.43 -16.62 -22.73
C LEU A 91 1.67 -17.49 -22.76
N LEU A 92 2.73 -17.04 -22.11
CA LEU A 92 4.01 -17.74 -22.02
C LEU A 92 4.32 -18.07 -20.56
N SER A 93 5.18 -19.05 -20.36
CA SER A 93 5.89 -19.24 -19.09
C SER A 93 7.38 -19.41 -19.34
N ASP A 94 8.17 -19.04 -18.35
CA ASP A 94 9.62 -19.20 -18.37
C ASP A 94 10.19 -19.31 -16.95
N CYS A 95 11.48 -19.58 -16.86
CA CYS A 95 12.20 -19.63 -15.60
C CYS A 95 12.57 -18.22 -15.12
N ILE A 96 12.36 -17.95 -13.83
CA ILE A 96 12.87 -16.74 -13.18
C ILE A 96 13.68 -17.12 -11.94
N LYS A 97 14.56 -16.20 -11.49
CA LYS A 97 15.27 -16.32 -10.21
C LYS A 97 14.62 -15.45 -9.17
N ILE A 98 14.33 -16.05 -8.02
CA ILE A 98 13.82 -15.37 -6.83
C ILE A 98 14.81 -15.53 -5.67
N THR A 99 14.90 -14.51 -4.82
CA THR A 99 15.79 -14.53 -3.64
C THR A 99 14.97 -14.90 -2.40
N ASN A 100 15.47 -15.80 -1.56
CA ASN A 100 14.87 -16.08 -0.25
C ASN A 100 15.52 -15.22 0.85
N GLN A 101 15.00 -15.32 2.11
CA GLN A 101 15.54 -14.58 3.26
C GLN A 101 17.01 -14.87 3.57
N GLU A 102 17.50 -16.04 3.23
CA GLU A 102 18.90 -16.46 3.42
C GLU A 102 19.80 -15.95 2.30
N LYS A 103 19.27 -15.11 1.40
CA LYS A 103 19.92 -14.61 0.18
C LYS A 103 20.27 -15.69 -0.84
N ASP A 104 19.74 -16.90 -0.69
CA ASP A 104 19.86 -17.93 -1.70
C ASP A 104 18.90 -17.63 -2.86
N ARG A 105 19.44 -17.73 -4.07
CA ARG A 105 18.64 -17.59 -5.28
C ARG A 105 18.10 -18.94 -5.71
N LYS A 106 16.77 -19.03 -5.85
CA LYS A 106 16.10 -20.22 -6.37
C LYS A 106 15.52 -19.96 -7.75
N ASP A 107 15.65 -20.97 -8.61
CA ASP A 107 14.99 -20.96 -9.90
C ASP A 107 13.51 -21.32 -9.73
N PHE A 108 12.64 -20.53 -10.33
CA PHE A 108 11.21 -20.78 -10.43
C PHE A 108 10.87 -21.04 -11.90
N GLU A 109 10.58 -22.29 -12.22
CA GLU A 109 10.59 -22.79 -13.61
C GLU A 109 9.37 -22.41 -14.45
N HIS A 110 8.24 -22.05 -13.84
CA HIS A 110 7.01 -21.79 -14.57
C HIS A 110 6.37 -20.45 -14.19
N PHE A 111 7.12 -19.36 -14.43
CA PHE A 111 6.58 -18.02 -14.26
C PHE A 111 5.77 -17.62 -15.48
N TYR A 112 4.44 -17.48 -15.31
CA TYR A 112 3.50 -17.14 -16.37
C TYR A 112 3.36 -15.63 -16.53
N PHE A 113 3.27 -15.18 -17.79
CA PHE A 113 3.08 -13.78 -18.15
C PHE A 113 2.45 -13.66 -19.54
N TYR A 114 1.84 -12.52 -19.82
CA TYR A 114 1.45 -12.16 -21.15
C TYR A 114 2.63 -11.58 -21.93
N PHE A 115 2.82 -12.04 -23.15
CA PHE A 115 3.79 -11.50 -24.07
C PHE A 115 3.09 -10.74 -25.18
N PHE A 116 3.39 -9.43 -25.30
CA PHE A 116 2.90 -8.58 -26.36
C PHE A 116 3.96 -8.41 -27.45
N ASN A 117 3.58 -8.68 -28.70
CA ASN A 117 4.50 -8.53 -29.84
C ASN A 117 4.67 -7.07 -30.29
N GLN A 118 3.85 -6.16 -29.74
CA GLN A 118 3.88 -4.73 -30.03
C GLN A 118 4.10 -3.96 -28.72
N THR A 119 4.81 -2.83 -28.78
CA THR A 119 5.03 -1.94 -27.64
C THR A 119 3.78 -1.12 -27.33
N PHE A 120 2.82 -1.69 -26.62
CA PHE A 120 1.64 -0.96 -26.16
C PHE A 120 1.86 -0.24 -24.84
N TYR A 121 2.70 -0.80 -23.98
CA TYR A 121 3.04 -0.26 -22.69
C TYR A 121 4.51 0.17 -22.69
N GLN A 122 4.82 1.21 -21.95
CA GLN A 122 6.19 1.73 -21.86
C GLN A 122 7.16 0.76 -21.15
N PHE A 123 6.66 -0.03 -20.22
CA PHE A 123 7.47 -0.89 -19.34
C PHE A 123 6.93 -2.31 -19.32
N ASP A 124 7.78 -3.26 -18.98
CA ASP A 124 7.37 -4.59 -18.55
C ASP A 124 6.77 -4.48 -17.14
N SER A 125 5.75 -5.27 -16.79
CA SER A 125 5.05 -5.13 -15.52
C SER A 125 4.85 -6.46 -14.82
N ILE A 126 4.95 -6.44 -13.48
CA ILE A 126 4.53 -7.52 -12.59
C ILE A 126 3.33 -7.05 -11.78
N SER A 127 2.22 -7.77 -11.91
CA SER A 127 0.97 -7.43 -11.23
C SER A 127 0.96 -7.85 -9.78
N PHE A 128 0.60 -6.88 -8.94
CA PHE A 128 0.22 -7.00 -7.54
C PHE A 128 -1.22 -6.51 -7.28
N GLY A 129 -2.03 -6.37 -8.32
CA GLY A 129 -3.42 -5.92 -8.23
C GLY A 129 -4.27 -6.83 -7.32
N LYS A 130 -5.31 -6.27 -6.71
CA LYS A 130 -6.16 -6.97 -5.71
C LYS A 130 -7.01 -8.10 -6.31
N ASP A 131 -7.70 -7.79 -7.40
CA ASP A 131 -8.67 -8.70 -8.02
C ASP A 131 -8.13 -9.22 -9.36
N ILE A 132 -7.36 -10.28 -9.27
CA ILE A 132 -6.72 -10.90 -10.42
C ILE A 132 -7.69 -11.90 -11.04
N SER A 133 -8.13 -11.63 -12.28
CA SER A 133 -9.03 -12.49 -13.03
C SER A 133 -8.39 -13.82 -13.41
N ASP A 134 -7.13 -13.80 -13.82
CA ASP A 134 -6.31 -14.98 -14.09
C ASP A 134 -5.19 -15.09 -13.06
N LYS A 135 -5.37 -15.96 -12.08
CA LYS A 135 -4.41 -16.18 -10.99
C LYS A 135 -3.01 -16.56 -11.48
N ARG A 136 -2.91 -17.14 -12.68
CA ARG A 136 -1.62 -17.47 -13.31
C ARG A 136 -0.79 -16.22 -13.62
N LEU A 137 -1.38 -15.03 -13.65
CA LEU A 137 -0.67 -13.78 -13.94
C LEU A 137 -0.21 -13.02 -12.69
N SER A 138 -0.51 -13.53 -11.50
CA SER A 138 0.00 -12.97 -10.25
C SER A 138 1.18 -13.77 -9.76
N ILE A 139 2.31 -13.12 -9.54
CA ILE A 139 3.49 -13.75 -8.96
C ILE A 139 3.20 -14.35 -7.58
N VAL A 140 2.39 -13.70 -6.76
CA VAL A 140 2.03 -14.18 -5.41
C VAL A 140 1.23 -15.47 -5.49
N TYR A 141 0.23 -15.56 -6.37
CA TYR A 141 -0.52 -16.80 -6.56
C TYR A 141 0.33 -17.91 -7.15
N GLN A 142 1.18 -17.61 -8.13
CA GLN A 142 2.07 -18.59 -8.72
C GLN A 142 3.02 -19.21 -7.67
N LEU A 143 3.63 -18.40 -6.82
CA LEU A 143 4.52 -18.88 -5.75
C LEU A 143 3.76 -19.69 -4.70
N TYR A 144 2.55 -19.27 -4.35
CA TYR A 144 1.70 -19.99 -3.38
C TYR A 144 1.29 -21.36 -3.92
N GLU A 145 0.79 -21.46 -5.14
CA GLU A 145 0.39 -22.73 -5.78
C GLU A 145 1.57 -23.71 -5.95
N ASN A 146 2.78 -23.20 -6.07
CA ASN A 146 4.00 -23.99 -6.12
C ASN A 146 4.65 -24.25 -4.74
N ASN A 147 3.95 -23.93 -3.64
CA ASN A 147 4.40 -24.11 -2.26
C ASN A 147 5.73 -23.42 -1.94
N LEU A 148 6.06 -22.33 -2.64
CA LEU A 148 7.25 -21.51 -2.39
C LEU A 148 6.99 -20.45 -1.32
N ILE A 149 5.74 -20.07 -1.10
CA ILE A 149 5.30 -19.21 0.00
C ILE A 149 4.08 -19.83 0.69
N GLN A 150 3.88 -19.50 1.97
CA GLN A 150 2.79 -20.08 2.78
C GLN A 150 1.55 -19.19 2.84
N LYS A 151 1.68 -17.90 2.53
CA LYS A 151 0.61 -16.91 2.59
C LYS A 151 0.53 -16.14 1.27
N LYS A 152 -0.68 -15.88 0.80
CA LYS A 152 -0.90 -15.04 -0.37
C LYS A 152 -0.82 -13.56 0.02
N GLN A 153 0.38 -13.15 0.39
CA GLN A 153 0.69 -11.79 0.86
C GLN A 153 1.93 -11.27 0.14
N PHE A 154 1.97 -9.95 -0.01
CA PHE A 154 3.18 -9.24 -0.37
C PHE A 154 3.31 -7.97 0.46
N SER A 155 4.52 -7.44 0.56
CA SER A 155 4.78 -6.23 1.33
C SER A 155 5.89 -5.39 0.72
N PHE A 156 5.76 -4.06 0.90
CA PHE A 156 6.79 -3.10 0.54
C PHE A 156 7.54 -2.64 1.78
N ILE A 157 8.86 -2.62 1.68
CA ILE A 157 9.76 -2.09 2.71
C ILE A 157 10.80 -1.23 2.03
N ASN A 158 10.94 -0.01 2.50
CA ASN A 158 12.00 0.87 2.06
C ASN A 158 13.21 0.77 3.00
N ASP A 159 14.41 0.75 2.41
CA ASP A 159 15.65 0.89 3.16
C ASP A 159 15.82 2.33 3.60
N ALA A 160 15.81 2.55 4.92
CA ALA A 160 15.97 3.87 5.48
C ALA A 160 17.24 4.56 4.89
N ASN A 161 17.02 5.66 4.18
CA ASN A 161 18.01 6.50 3.49
C ASN A 161 18.35 6.14 2.03
N ASN A 162 17.69 5.16 1.40
CA ASN A 162 17.93 4.80 0.02
C ASN A 162 16.64 4.85 -0.81
N GLN A 163 16.77 5.13 -2.11
CA GLN A 163 15.69 4.97 -3.09
C GLN A 163 15.46 3.48 -3.45
N ASN A 164 15.97 2.59 -2.64
CA ASN A 164 15.90 1.14 -2.81
C ASN A 164 15.15 0.52 -1.65
N GLY A 165 14.66 -0.67 -1.84
CA GLY A 165 13.98 -1.45 -0.81
C GLY A 165 13.69 -2.87 -1.28
N HIS A 166 12.79 -3.52 -0.56
CA HIS A 166 12.43 -4.91 -0.81
C HIS A 166 10.92 -5.08 -0.94
N ILE A 167 10.50 -5.88 -1.91
CA ILE A 167 9.16 -6.45 -1.97
C ILE A 167 9.25 -7.88 -1.44
N TYR A 168 8.67 -8.13 -0.27
CA TYR A 168 8.60 -9.48 0.29
C TYR A 168 7.34 -10.20 -0.19
N LEU A 169 7.48 -11.48 -0.52
CA LEU A 169 6.42 -12.37 -0.98
C LEU A 169 6.19 -13.47 0.05
N GLY A 170 4.95 -13.69 0.46
CA GLY A 170 4.59 -14.64 1.50
C GLY A 170 4.47 -14.07 2.90
N GLY A 171 4.66 -12.76 3.07
CA GLY A 171 4.56 -12.05 4.34
C GLY A 171 5.67 -11.05 4.57
N LEU A 172 5.87 -10.67 5.83
CA LEU A 172 6.91 -9.72 6.23
C LEU A 172 7.78 -10.37 7.32
N PRO A 173 9.11 -10.33 7.19
CA PRO A 173 10.00 -10.89 8.21
C PRO A 173 9.75 -10.30 9.60
N SER A 174 9.66 -11.14 10.61
CA SER A 174 9.30 -10.73 11.98
C SER A 174 10.26 -9.72 12.61
N HIS A 175 11.53 -9.72 12.20
CA HIS A 175 12.53 -8.76 12.67
C HIS A 175 12.24 -7.33 12.20
N ILE A 176 11.58 -7.16 11.04
CA ILE A 176 11.22 -5.84 10.49
C ILE A 176 10.05 -5.23 11.28
N THR A 177 9.11 -6.06 11.74
CA THR A 177 7.93 -5.58 12.47
C THR A 177 8.15 -5.45 13.97
N LYS A 178 9.31 -5.87 14.47
CA LYS A 178 9.62 -5.82 15.89
C LYS A 178 9.59 -4.40 16.45
N GLY A 179 8.72 -4.17 17.44
CA GLY A 179 8.56 -2.86 18.07
C GLY A 179 7.69 -1.88 17.31
N LEU A 180 7.09 -2.30 16.17
CA LEU A 180 6.12 -1.49 15.43
C LEU A 180 4.68 -1.85 15.85
N TYR A 181 3.79 -0.88 15.76
CA TYR A 181 2.35 -1.07 15.93
C TYR A 181 1.71 -1.34 14.57
N SER A 182 0.91 -2.39 14.48
CA SER A 182 0.19 -2.71 13.27
C SER A 182 -1.23 -2.15 13.28
N THR A 183 -1.69 -1.73 12.12
CA THR A 183 -3.06 -1.29 11.88
C THR A 183 -3.56 -1.95 10.62
N THR A 184 -4.64 -2.72 10.73
CA THR A 184 -5.24 -3.42 9.59
C THR A 184 -6.52 -2.71 9.16
N MET A 185 -6.65 -2.49 7.86
CA MET A 185 -7.82 -1.93 7.18
C MET A 185 -8.37 -2.95 6.19
N LYS A 186 -9.69 -3.02 6.06
CA LYS A 186 -10.32 -3.79 4.99
C LYS A 186 -10.35 -2.97 3.71
N THR A 187 -10.05 -3.62 2.60
CA THR A 187 -10.19 -2.95 1.30
C THR A 187 -11.66 -2.83 0.89
N GLU A 188 -11.95 -1.80 0.11
CA GLU A 188 -13.27 -1.63 -0.49
C GLU A 188 -13.56 -2.76 -1.49
N SER A 189 -14.64 -3.49 -1.26
CA SER A 189 -14.97 -4.68 -2.05
C SER A 189 -15.45 -4.38 -3.46
N SER A 190 -16.03 -3.19 -3.67
CA SER A 190 -16.53 -2.76 -4.97
C SER A 190 -15.43 -2.32 -5.94
N LEU A 191 -14.21 -2.09 -5.44
CA LEU A 191 -13.08 -1.65 -6.25
C LEU A 191 -12.12 -2.81 -6.54
N PRO A 192 -11.63 -2.96 -7.77
CA PRO A 192 -10.68 -4.02 -8.14
C PRO A 192 -9.26 -3.77 -7.61
N THR A 193 -9.01 -2.62 -7.00
CA THR A 193 -7.71 -2.15 -6.53
C THR A 193 -7.59 -2.24 -5.01
N TRP A 194 -6.36 -2.09 -4.51
CA TRP A 194 -6.07 -1.97 -3.08
C TRP A 194 -6.48 -0.57 -2.60
N ALA A 195 -7.75 -0.43 -2.24
CA ALA A 195 -8.34 0.85 -1.83
C ALA A 195 -9.04 0.75 -0.48
N ALA A 196 -8.95 1.83 0.30
CA ALA A 196 -9.62 1.97 1.59
C ALA A 196 -10.37 3.31 1.67
N ASN A 197 -11.34 3.42 2.57
CA ASN A 197 -12.17 4.62 2.70
C ASN A 197 -11.37 5.78 3.32
N LEU A 198 -11.39 6.95 2.67
CA LEU A 198 -10.87 8.19 3.24
C LEU A 198 -11.94 8.84 4.10
N ASN A 199 -11.66 8.98 5.40
CA ASN A 199 -12.60 9.66 6.31
C ASN A 199 -12.39 11.17 6.29
N LYS A 200 -11.13 11.61 6.38
CA LYS A 200 -10.72 13.02 6.37
C LYS A 200 -9.22 13.18 6.25
N ILE A 201 -8.78 14.42 5.98
CA ILE A 201 -7.39 14.85 6.10
C ILE A 201 -7.33 15.97 7.10
N THR A 202 -6.41 15.90 8.06
CA THR A 202 -6.22 16.92 9.10
C THR A 202 -4.92 17.67 8.89
N PHE A 203 -4.90 18.96 9.22
CA PHE A 203 -3.76 19.86 9.06
C PHE A 203 -3.35 20.42 10.42
N GLY A 204 -2.30 19.83 11.00
CA GLY A 204 -1.77 20.22 12.31
C GLY A 204 -2.79 20.16 13.44
N ASP A 205 -2.51 20.90 14.51
CA ASP A 205 -3.37 20.96 15.69
C ASP A 205 -4.50 22.00 15.54
N ASN A 206 -4.54 22.72 14.41
CA ASN A 206 -5.44 23.87 14.20
C ASN A 206 -6.86 23.53 13.78
N ASN A 207 -7.30 22.29 13.93
CA ASN A 207 -8.64 21.81 13.56
C ASN A 207 -9.07 22.10 12.10
N LYS A 208 -8.12 22.40 11.21
CA LYS A 208 -8.43 22.47 9.79
C LYS A 208 -8.53 21.05 9.25
N GLU A 209 -9.69 20.71 8.72
CA GLU A 209 -9.97 19.36 8.22
C GLU A 209 -10.58 19.43 6.83
N TYR A 210 -10.07 18.64 5.92
CA TYR A 210 -10.75 18.31 4.69
C TYR A 210 -11.62 17.08 4.96
N ILE A 211 -12.92 17.23 4.83
CA ILE A 211 -13.88 16.14 4.96
C ILE A 211 -14.51 15.94 3.58
N PRO A 212 -14.34 14.75 2.97
CA PRO A 212 -14.96 14.45 1.69
C PRO A 212 -16.48 14.66 1.73
N LYS A 213 -17.03 15.37 0.74
CA LYS A 213 -18.49 15.55 0.62
C LYS A 213 -19.19 14.26 0.19
N ASN A 214 -18.53 13.47 -0.62
CA ASN A 214 -18.95 12.14 -1.05
C ASN A 214 -17.99 11.11 -0.49
N LYS A 215 -18.33 9.81 -0.62
CA LYS A 215 -17.42 8.74 -0.23
C LYS A 215 -16.20 8.76 -1.16
N GLU A 216 -15.05 9.10 -0.62
CA GLU A 216 -13.77 9.08 -1.32
C GLU A 216 -12.94 7.89 -0.87
N TYR A 217 -12.11 7.39 -1.77
CA TYR A 217 -11.26 6.23 -1.54
C TYR A 217 -9.80 6.56 -1.78
N VAL A 218 -8.95 6.01 -0.94
CA VAL A 218 -7.51 6.04 -1.10
C VAL A 218 -7.07 4.74 -1.77
N MET A 219 -6.58 4.84 -3.00
CA MET A 219 -5.94 3.74 -3.72
C MET A 219 -4.43 3.81 -3.51
N PHE A 220 -3.82 2.68 -3.17
CA PHE A 220 -2.38 2.57 -3.04
C PHE A 220 -1.73 2.36 -4.40
N TYR A 221 -0.66 3.09 -4.65
CA TYR A 221 -0.04 3.21 -5.96
C TYR A 221 1.48 3.11 -5.87
N THR A 222 2.12 2.61 -6.90
CA THR A 222 3.58 2.45 -6.95
C THR A 222 4.31 3.57 -7.69
N TYR A 223 3.60 4.58 -8.15
CA TYR A 223 4.20 5.78 -8.72
C TYR A 223 4.54 6.82 -7.64
N SER A 224 5.52 7.67 -7.90
CA SER A 224 6.01 8.65 -6.93
C SER A 224 5.08 9.82 -6.64
N LYS A 225 3.97 9.94 -7.37
CA LYS A 225 3.07 11.09 -7.23
C LYS A 225 1.78 10.67 -6.56
N THR A 226 1.34 11.51 -5.62
CA THR A 226 0.00 11.41 -5.04
C THR A 226 -0.95 12.28 -5.86
N TYR A 227 -2.10 11.71 -6.24
CA TYR A 227 -3.16 12.43 -6.94
C TYR A 227 -4.38 12.59 -6.04
N ALA A 228 -4.97 13.78 -6.08
CA ALA A 228 -6.11 14.16 -5.28
C ALA A 228 -7.25 14.73 -6.12
N PRO A 229 -8.50 14.66 -5.67
CA PRO A 229 -9.64 15.30 -6.32
C PRO A 229 -9.50 16.84 -6.40
N SER A 230 -10.13 17.46 -7.39
CA SER A 230 -10.13 18.92 -7.55
C SER A 230 -10.67 19.66 -6.32
N THR A 231 -11.68 19.10 -5.66
CA THR A 231 -12.27 19.65 -4.42
C THR A 231 -11.27 19.80 -3.28
N PHE A 232 -10.25 18.94 -3.23
CA PHE A 232 -9.16 19.08 -2.26
C PHE A 232 -8.27 20.28 -2.58
N PHE A 233 -8.00 20.56 -3.85
CA PHE A 233 -7.19 21.72 -4.24
C PHE A 233 -7.89 23.03 -3.94
N ASP A 234 -9.22 23.11 -4.14
CA ASP A 234 -10.01 24.28 -3.75
C ASP A 234 -9.99 24.48 -2.24
N PHE A 235 -10.11 23.41 -1.48
CA PHE A 235 -9.96 23.46 -0.02
C PHE A 235 -8.56 23.94 0.41
N LEU A 236 -7.48 23.45 -0.20
CA LEU A 236 -6.11 23.89 0.10
C LEU A 236 -5.93 25.38 -0.19
N GLU A 237 -6.42 25.86 -1.33
CA GLU A 237 -6.35 27.26 -1.71
C GLU A 237 -7.04 28.17 -0.68
N GLU A 238 -8.29 27.82 -0.32
CA GLU A 238 -9.11 28.63 0.57
C GLU A 238 -8.67 28.60 2.03
N THR A 239 -8.10 27.48 2.49
CA THR A 239 -7.85 27.27 3.92
C THR A 239 -6.39 27.29 4.33
N LEU A 240 -5.52 26.68 3.51
CA LEU A 240 -4.11 26.50 3.85
C LEU A 240 -3.20 27.54 3.18
N PHE A 241 -3.40 27.76 1.89
CA PHE A 241 -2.49 28.60 1.10
C PHE A 241 -2.99 30.02 0.87
N LYS A 242 -4.24 30.35 1.21
CA LYS A 242 -4.82 31.67 0.92
C LYS A 242 -3.93 32.83 1.39
N GLU A 243 -3.51 32.83 2.65
CA GLU A 243 -2.66 33.89 3.20
C GLU A 243 -1.32 34.03 2.46
N TYR A 244 -0.73 32.92 2.04
CA TYR A 244 0.53 32.90 1.31
C TYR A 244 0.35 33.29 -0.17
N ILE A 245 -0.80 33.00 -0.76
CA ILE A 245 -1.16 33.45 -2.11
C ILE A 245 -1.38 34.97 -2.10
N ASP A 246 -2.12 35.48 -1.13
CA ASP A 246 -2.37 36.92 -0.98
C ASP A 246 -1.06 37.73 -0.74
N LYS A 247 -0.02 37.09 -0.20
CA LYS A 247 1.34 37.64 -0.02
C LYS A 247 2.30 37.35 -1.18
N GLU A 248 1.83 36.76 -2.27
CA GLU A 248 2.62 36.34 -3.43
C GLU A 248 3.74 35.32 -3.11
N GLN A 249 3.67 34.66 -1.94
CA GLN A 249 4.62 33.63 -1.50
C GLN A 249 4.29 32.25 -2.05
N CYS A 250 3.04 32.02 -2.46
CA CYS A 250 2.56 30.81 -3.11
C CYS A 250 1.79 31.15 -4.37
N THR A 251 1.83 30.23 -5.33
CA THR A 251 1.01 30.29 -6.53
C THR A 251 0.32 28.95 -6.78
N ARG A 252 -0.94 28.98 -7.19
CA ARG A 252 -1.63 27.84 -7.79
C ARG A 252 -1.56 27.96 -9.29
N THR A 253 -0.82 27.10 -9.94
CA THR A 253 -0.65 27.10 -11.39
C THR A 253 -1.56 26.02 -12.00
N ARG A 254 -2.42 26.43 -12.94
CA ARG A 254 -3.21 25.51 -13.77
C ARG A 254 -2.50 25.30 -15.11
N TYR A 255 -1.98 24.11 -15.33
CA TYR A 255 -1.44 23.76 -16.62
C TYR A 255 -2.56 23.42 -17.62
N LYS A 256 -2.29 23.55 -18.93
CA LYS A 256 -3.25 23.27 -20.01
C LYS A 256 -3.88 21.86 -19.92
N ASN A 257 -3.26 20.94 -19.18
CA ASN A 257 -3.69 19.56 -18.98
C ASN A 257 -4.53 19.35 -17.71
N LYS A 258 -5.13 20.40 -17.13
CA LYS A 258 -5.91 20.36 -15.87
C LYS A 258 -5.11 20.03 -14.61
N LEU A 259 -3.79 19.96 -14.66
CA LEU A 259 -2.97 19.75 -13.48
C LEU A 259 -2.90 21.02 -12.64
N ASN A 260 -3.50 21.02 -11.46
CA ASN A 260 -3.31 22.05 -10.46
C ASN A 260 -2.08 21.70 -9.60
N ILE A 261 -1.21 22.70 -9.41
CA ILE A 261 0.02 22.57 -8.64
C ILE A 261 0.15 23.77 -7.76
N PHE A 262 0.50 23.56 -6.47
CA PHE A 262 0.93 24.62 -5.57
C PHE A 262 2.46 24.69 -5.58
N GLU A 263 2.95 25.89 -5.83
CA GLU A 263 4.38 26.21 -5.79
C GLU A 263 4.58 27.42 -4.91
N CYS A 264 5.47 27.30 -3.93
CA CYS A 264 5.66 28.28 -2.86
C CYS A 264 7.14 28.61 -2.66
N ASP A 265 7.42 29.70 -1.98
CA ASP A 265 8.74 29.96 -1.43
C ASP A 265 9.09 28.86 -0.41
N CYS A 266 10.31 28.34 -0.47
CA CYS A 266 10.68 27.22 0.40
C CYS A 266 10.67 27.58 1.89
N ASP A 267 10.87 28.85 2.22
CA ASP A 267 10.89 29.34 3.61
C ASP A 267 9.56 29.15 4.34
N ILE A 268 8.44 29.06 3.61
CA ILE A 268 7.13 28.83 4.23
C ILE A 268 6.91 27.39 4.69
N LEU A 269 7.71 26.43 4.22
CA LEU A 269 7.49 25.01 4.56
C LEU A 269 7.54 24.74 6.06
N ASP A 270 8.38 25.50 6.79
CA ASP A 270 8.50 25.34 8.24
C ASP A 270 7.22 25.74 8.97
N TYR A 271 6.45 26.66 8.39
CA TYR A 271 5.19 27.16 8.95
C TYR A 271 3.96 26.36 8.51
N LEU A 272 4.07 25.55 7.46
CA LEU A 272 2.97 24.70 7.04
C LEU A 272 2.68 23.60 8.08
N PRO A 273 1.41 23.28 8.34
CA PRO A 273 1.05 22.28 9.30
C PRO A 273 1.45 20.87 8.82
N ARG A 274 1.54 19.93 9.77
CA ARG A 274 1.63 18.52 9.46
C ARG A 274 0.34 18.07 8.81
N VAL A 275 0.44 17.11 7.89
CA VAL A 275 -0.71 16.56 7.17
C VAL A 275 -0.91 15.11 7.62
N SER A 276 -2.12 14.79 8.07
CA SER A 276 -2.47 13.42 8.45
C SER A 276 -3.71 12.96 7.71
N PHE A 277 -3.61 11.81 7.08
CA PHE A 277 -4.73 11.12 6.45
C PHE A 277 -5.42 10.23 7.49
N VAL A 278 -6.72 10.30 7.56
CA VAL A 278 -7.55 9.38 8.33
C VAL A 278 -8.21 8.41 7.36
N ILE A 279 -7.63 7.21 7.25
CA ILE A 279 -8.06 6.16 6.33
C ILE A 279 -8.66 5.03 7.16
N ASP A 280 -9.89 4.63 6.86
CA ASP A 280 -10.64 3.62 7.63
C ASP A 280 -10.59 3.87 9.15
N ASN A 281 -10.78 5.13 9.56
CA ASN A 281 -10.70 5.63 10.94
C ASN A 281 -9.32 5.47 11.60
N LYS A 282 -8.24 5.34 10.84
CA LYS A 282 -6.85 5.24 11.32
C LYS A 282 -6.05 6.44 10.83
N TYR A 283 -5.17 6.97 11.70
CA TYR A 283 -4.35 8.14 11.42
C TYR A 283 -3.01 7.74 10.81
N PHE A 284 -2.62 8.41 9.73
CA PHE A 284 -1.33 8.27 9.07
C PHE A 284 -0.77 9.65 8.78
N GLU A 285 0.31 10.01 9.45
CA GLU A 285 0.98 11.30 9.28
C GLU A 285 1.94 11.25 8.10
N PHE A 286 1.88 12.26 7.24
CA PHE A 286 2.85 12.43 6.16
C PHE A 286 3.98 13.34 6.61
N ASP A 287 5.21 12.92 6.38
CA ASP A 287 6.38 13.77 6.58
C ASP A 287 6.39 14.89 5.54
N LYS A 288 6.66 16.13 5.98
CA LYS A 288 6.74 17.29 5.11
C LYS A 288 7.76 17.12 3.99
N SER A 289 8.89 16.49 4.27
CA SER A 289 9.95 16.23 3.30
C SER A 289 9.50 15.37 2.12
N LEU A 290 8.48 14.52 2.34
CA LEU A 290 7.89 13.67 1.31
C LEU A 290 6.76 14.38 0.54
N LEU A 291 6.15 15.40 1.14
CA LEU A 291 5.06 16.15 0.49
C LEU A 291 5.54 17.25 -0.45
N TYR A 292 6.77 17.73 -0.28
CA TYR A 292 7.30 18.83 -1.07
C TYR A 292 8.65 18.47 -1.68
N PHE A 293 8.93 19.03 -2.83
CA PHE A 293 10.27 18.97 -3.44
C PHE A 293 10.70 20.35 -3.90
N ARG A 294 12.01 20.59 -3.83
CA ARG A 294 12.63 21.84 -4.30
C ARG A 294 12.82 21.78 -5.80
N THR A 295 12.31 22.79 -6.51
CA THR A 295 12.48 22.92 -7.95
C THR A 295 13.83 23.56 -8.29
N LEU A 296 14.23 23.51 -9.56
CA LEU A 296 15.44 24.18 -10.05
C LEU A 296 15.41 25.72 -9.88
N GLN A 297 14.23 26.30 -9.71
CA GLN A 297 14.01 27.73 -9.53
C GLN A 297 13.96 28.15 -8.05
N ASP A 298 14.41 27.27 -7.17
CA ASP A 298 14.44 27.48 -5.73
C ASP A 298 13.05 27.67 -5.08
N LYS A 299 12.02 27.16 -5.73
CA LYS A 299 10.66 27.07 -5.20
C LYS A 299 10.39 25.66 -4.68
N CYS A 300 9.47 25.57 -3.75
CA CYS A 300 9.01 24.30 -3.20
C CYS A 300 7.62 23.97 -3.73
N ARG A 301 7.52 22.82 -4.39
CA ARG A 301 6.31 22.34 -5.03
C ARG A 301 5.68 21.21 -4.21
N LEU A 302 4.36 21.29 -4.02
CA LEU A 302 3.60 20.18 -3.45
C LEU A 302 3.61 18.99 -4.41
N LYS A 303 3.93 17.79 -3.90
CA LYS A 303 3.95 16.53 -4.67
C LYS A 303 2.54 15.96 -4.91
N ILE A 304 1.53 16.50 -4.25
CA ILE A 304 0.14 16.15 -4.54
C ILE A 304 -0.29 16.91 -5.79
N GLU A 305 -0.74 16.19 -6.80
CA GLU A 305 -1.24 16.72 -8.06
C GLU A 305 -2.76 16.48 -8.18
N GLU A 306 -3.45 17.32 -8.94
CA GLU A 306 -4.86 17.06 -9.22
C GLU A 306 -5.02 15.86 -10.14
N THR A 307 -5.99 15.00 -9.83
CA THR A 307 -6.30 13.86 -10.71
C THR A 307 -6.81 14.33 -12.05
N ILE A 308 -6.25 13.79 -13.12
CA ILE A 308 -6.71 14.00 -14.49
C ILE A 308 -7.75 12.98 -14.95
N TYR A 309 -8.04 12.00 -14.09
CA TYR A 309 -8.99 10.94 -14.37
C TYR A 309 -10.41 11.37 -14.01
N ASP A 310 -11.39 10.90 -14.77
CA ASP A 310 -12.80 11.30 -14.65
C ASP A 310 -13.46 10.90 -13.31
N ASN A 311 -12.75 10.19 -12.44
CA ASN A 311 -13.27 9.71 -11.16
C ASN A 311 -12.91 10.69 -10.05
N GLU A 312 -13.79 11.67 -9.78
CA GLU A 312 -13.60 12.74 -8.80
C GLU A 312 -13.54 12.25 -7.33
N ASN A 313 -13.76 10.96 -7.08
CA ASN A 313 -13.81 10.40 -5.73
C ASN A 313 -12.57 9.56 -5.38
N GLU A 314 -11.56 9.53 -6.21
CA GLU A 314 -10.38 8.69 -6.05
C GLU A 314 -9.14 9.49 -5.70
N TRP A 315 -8.52 9.10 -4.60
CA TRP A 315 -7.17 9.47 -4.25
C TRP A 315 -6.23 8.35 -4.69
N ARG A 316 -5.13 8.72 -5.28
CA ARG A 316 -4.04 7.78 -5.57
C ARG A 316 -2.86 8.17 -4.71
N ILE A 317 -2.68 7.48 -3.60
CA ILE A 317 -1.53 7.71 -2.73
C ILE A 317 -0.31 7.03 -3.35
N GLY A 318 0.68 7.86 -3.66
CA GLY A 318 1.91 7.46 -4.30
C GLY A 318 2.82 6.62 -3.41
N PHE A 319 3.92 6.20 -4.01
CA PHE A 319 4.90 5.32 -3.39
C PHE A 319 5.53 5.93 -2.13
N GLU A 320 5.57 7.26 -1.99
CA GLU A 320 6.06 7.93 -0.80
C GLU A 320 5.38 7.45 0.50
N PHE A 321 4.11 7.06 0.43
CA PHE A 321 3.43 6.47 1.57
C PHE A 321 3.99 5.08 1.92
N LEU A 322 4.24 4.26 0.91
CA LEU A 322 4.81 2.92 1.09
C LEU A 322 6.26 2.99 1.55
N GLU A 323 6.98 4.08 1.22
CA GLU A 323 8.33 4.35 1.75
C GLU A 323 8.32 4.64 3.25
N MET A 324 7.29 5.33 3.74
CA MET A 324 7.17 5.67 5.17
C MET A 324 6.77 4.49 6.04
N TYR A 325 5.90 3.64 5.50
CA TYR A 325 5.18 2.65 6.27
C TYR A 325 5.35 1.24 5.70
N PRO A 326 6.03 0.33 6.41
CA PRO A 326 5.99 -1.08 6.05
C PRO A 326 4.55 -1.55 5.90
N THR A 327 4.19 -2.03 4.71
CA THR A 327 2.80 -2.31 4.36
C THR A 327 2.66 -3.72 3.81
N ILE A 328 1.73 -4.51 4.37
CA ILE A 328 1.35 -5.83 3.88
C ILE A 328 0.01 -5.76 3.18
N PHE A 329 -0.07 -6.35 2.00
CA PHE A 329 -1.28 -6.57 1.23
C PHE A 329 -1.63 -8.05 1.27
N ASP A 330 -2.82 -8.38 1.74
CA ASP A 330 -3.27 -9.76 1.97
C ASP A 330 -4.42 -10.11 1.04
N TYR A 331 -4.19 -11.06 0.13
CA TYR A 331 -5.20 -11.49 -0.84
C TYR A 331 -6.31 -12.34 -0.23
N ASP A 332 -6.03 -13.09 0.84
CA ASP A 332 -7.02 -13.98 1.45
C ASP A 332 -8.04 -13.19 2.27
N THR A 333 -7.56 -12.23 3.06
CA THR A 333 -8.41 -11.39 3.91
C THR A 333 -8.90 -10.12 3.21
N LYS A 334 -8.37 -9.82 2.01
CA LYS A 334 -8.61 -8.57 1.28
C LYS A 334 -8.38 -7.36 2.17
N SER A 335 -7.21 -7.33 2.82
CA SER A 335 -6.85 -6.30 3.80
C SER A 335 -5.46 -5.72 3.54
N ILE A 336 -5.26 -4.52 4.08
CA ILE A 336 -3.99 -3.81 4.07
C ILE A 336 -3.56 -3.63 5.52
N THR A 337 -2.40 -4.13 5.90
CA THR A 337 -1.83 -3.93 7.24
C THR A 337 -0.63 -3.01 7.15
N ILE A 338 -0.68 -1.91 7.87
CA ILE A 338 0.34 -0.87 7.91
C ILE A 338 1.01 -0.88 9.27
N TYR A 339 2.34 -0.81 9.29
CA TYR A 339 3.15 -0.78 10.49
C TYR A 339 3.68 0.63 10.76
N ASN A 340 3.57 1.09 12.01
CA ASN A 340 4.00 2.41 12.43
C ASN A 340 4.84 2.35 13.71
N LYS A 341 5.78 3.27 13.87
CA LYS A 341 6.57 3.45 15.09
C LYS A 341 5.75 4.03 16.24
N PHE A 342 4.72 4.81 15.93
CA PHE A 342 3.89 5.47 16.92
C PHE A 342 2.53 4.78 17.05
N LYS A 343 2.12 4.54 18.30
CA LYS A 343 0.75 4.15 18.60
C LYS A 343 -0.09 5.43 18.55
N TYR A 344 -0.79 5.65 17.44
CA TYR A 344 -1.76 6.74 17.40
C TYR A 344 -2.89 6.47 18.41
N PRO A 345 -3.34 7.49 19.15
CA PRO A 345 -4.49 7.34 20.02
C PRO A 345 -5.70 6.96 19.14
N GLN A 346 -6.03 5.69 19.16
CA GLN A 346 -7.34 5.27 18.68
C GLN A 346 -8.34 6.02 19.56
N ASN A 347 -9.32 6.68 18.95
CA ASN A 347 -10.35 7.49 19.62
C ASN A 347 -10.83 6.81 20.91
N GLU A 348 -10.18 7.12 22.04
CA GLU A 348 -10.51 6.56 23.37
C GLU A 348 -11.86 7.08 23.89
N LYS A 349 -12.52 7.99 23.14
CA LYS A 349 -13.85 8.49 23.52
C LYS A 349 -14.87 7.39 23.80
N LYS A 350 -14.76 6.25 23.10
CA LYS A 350 -15.65 5.10 23.38
C LYS A 350 -15.32 4.43 24.71
N SER A 351 -14.06 4.30 25.07
CA SER A 351 -13.65 3.69 26.34
C SER A 351 -14.11 4.52 27.54
N LEU A 352 -13.98 5.85 27.47
CA LEU A 352 -14.46 6.75 28.51
C LEU A 352 -16.00 6.69 28.67
N VAL A 353 -16.74 6.59 27.57
CA VAL A 353 -18.21 6.45 27.62
C VAL A 353 -18.62 5.14 28.29
N TYR A 354 -17.99 4.02 27.95
CA TYR A 354 -18.25 2.74 28.62
C TYR A 354 -17.87 2.76 30.10
N LEU A 355 -16.76 3.41 30.44
CA LEU A 355 -16.34 3.59 31.83
C LEU A 355 -17.38 4.43 32.60
N TYR A 356 -17.89 5.51 32.00
CA TYR A 356 -18.91 6.38 32.60
C TYR A 356 -20.24 5.64 32.80
N ILE A 357 -20.66 4.85 31.81
CA ILE A 357 -21.86 4.01 31.92
C ILE A 357 -21.68 2.97 33.04
N PHE A 358 -20.52 2.32 33.12
CA PHE A 358 -20.20 1.33 34.12
C PHE A 358 -20.28 1.94 35.53
N PHE A 359 -19.65 3.09 35.80
CA PHE A 359 -19.71 3.78 37.09
C PHE A 359 -21.11 4.26 37.41
N SER A 360 -21.89 4.70 36.44
CA SER A 360 -23.30 5.09 36.66
C SER A 360 -24.15 3.89 37.07
N CYS A 361 -23.98 2.74 36.44
CA CYS A 361 -24.69 1.51 36.83
C CYS A 361 -24.32 1.03 38.23
N VAL A 362 -23.02 1.09 38.62
CA VAL A 362 -22.56 0.76 39.96
C VAL A 362 -23.18 1.69 41.04
N ASN A 363 -23.23 2.99 40.77
CA ASN A 363 -23.85 3.95 41.70
C ASN A 363 -25.35 3.70 41.89
N ILE A 364 -26.07 3.40 40.81
CA ILE A 364 -27.50 3.05 40.89
C ILE A 364 -27.71 1.79 41.75
N LEU A 365 -26.87 0.78 41.54
CA LEU A 365 -26.91 -0.49 42.28
C LEU A 365 -26.68 -0.23 43.79
N MET A 366 -25.69 0.58 44.12
CA MET A 366 -25.41 0.97 45.52
C MET A 366 -26.61 1.71 46.19
N ILE A 367 -27.26 2.60 45.45
CA ILE A 367 -28.45 3.31 45.95
C ILE A 367 -29.60 2.31 46.23
N ILE A 368 -29.84 1.37 45.34
CA ILE A 368 -30.84 0.32 45.49
C ILE A 368 -30.54 -0.52 46.74
N ILE A 369 -29.31 -0.93 46.95
CA ILE A 369 -28.87 -1.71 48.11
C ILE A 369 -29.08 -0.91 49.40
N LEU A 370 -28.70 0.37 49.42
CA LEU A 370 -28.88 1.23 50.58
C LEU A 370 -30.38 1.46 50.92
N CYS A 371 -31.22 1.64 49.91
CA CYS A 371 -32.68 1.74 50.09
C CYS A 371 -33.27 0.45 50.64
N TYR A 372 -32.82 -0.72 50.13
CA TYR A 372 -33.26 -2.03 50.63
C TYR A 372 -32.89 -2.23 52.10
N TYR A 373 -31.66 -1.90 52.51
CA TYR A 373 -31.21 -1.99 53.92
C TYR A 373 -32.00 -1.02 54.83
N LYS A 374 -32.32 0.19 54.35
CA LYS A 374 -33.10 1.16 55.12
C LYS A 374 -34.54 0.70 55.33
N VAL A 375 -35.17 0.10 54.32
CA VAL A 375 -36.49 -0.49 54.44
C VAL A 375 -36.49 -1.67 55.41
N LYS A 376 -35.49 -2.58 55.31
CA LYS A 376 -35.40 -3.76 56.19
C LYS A 376 -35.10 -3.39 57.66
N LYS A 377 -34.53 -2.23 57.94
CA LYS A 377 -34.25 -1.76 59.30
C LYS A 377 -35.47 -1.09 59.98
N ASN A 378 -36.47 -0.72 59.19
CA ASN A 378 -37.68 -0.07 59.66
C ASN A 378 -38.87 -1.04 59.79
N TYR A 379 -38.65 -2.33 59.48
CA TYR A 379 -39.53 -3.46 59.79
C TYR A 379 -38.87 -4.35 60.89
#